data_4dbd5c6bcf26a557270fbecd9ab33a6f
#
_entry.id   4dbd5c6bcf26a557270fbecd9ab33a6f
#
_cell.length_a   1.000
_cell.length_b   1.000
_cell.length_c   1.000
_cell.angle_alpha   90.00
_cell.angle_beta   90.00
_cell.angle_gamma   90.00
#
_symmetry.space_group_name_H-M   'P 1'
#
loop_
_entity.id
_entity.type
_entity.pdbx_description
1 polymer ?
#
loop_
_entity_poly.entity_id
_entity_poly.type
_entity_poly.pdbx_seq_one_letter_code
_entity_poly.pdbx_strand_id
1 'polypeptide(L)' 'MSAPNKEYLMAKATLCRDLAVKQIVAGEGEQAARNLMRMVKALGEVGIIIEREGKDNE' A
#
# COMPACT_ATOMS: atom_id res chain seq x y z
N MET A 1 -8.75 13.23 -14.09
CA MET A 1 -8.71 12.06 -13.21
C MET A 1 -8.47 12.48 -11.78
N SER A 2 -9.23 11.93 -10.88
CA SER A 2 -9.03 12.21 -9.45
C SER A 2 -7.83 11.44 -8.91
N ALA A 3 -7.19 12.00 -7.89
CA ALA A 3 -6.11 11.32 -7.21
C ALA A 3 -6.65 10.07 -6.50
N PRO A 4 -5.82 9.03 -6.30
CA PRO A 4 -6.24 7.87 -5.52
C PRO A 4 -6.66 8.30 -4.12
N ASN A 5 -7.73 7.72 -3.61
CA ASN A 5 -8.19 7.99 -2.25
C ASN A 5 -7.64 6.94 -1.28
N LYS A 6 -7.85 7.18 0.02
CA LYS A 6 -7.34 6.29 1.07
C LYS A 6 -7.85 4.87 0.92
N GLU A 7 -9.13 4.72 0.58
CA GLU A 7 -9.74 3.39 0.46
C GLU A 7 -9.11 2.58 -0.67
N TYR A 8 -8.89 3.23 -1.82
CA TYR A 8 -8.22 2.59 -2.94
C TYR A 8 -6.80 2.16 -2.56
N LEU A 9 -6.06 3.06 -1.93
CA LEU A 9 -4.68 2.78 -1.54
C LEU A 9 -4.59 1.67 -0.49
N MET A 10 -5.52 1.63 0.47
CA MET A 10 -5.57 0.56 1.46
C MET A 10 -5.90 -0.78 0.83
N ALA A 11 -6.85 -0.79 -0.12
CA ALA A 11 -7.18 -2.01 -0.85
C ALA A 11 -5.98 -2.52 -1.65
N LYS A 12 -5.26 -1.61 -2.29
CA LYS A 12 -4.06 -1.94 -3.05
C LYS A 12 -2.98 -2.52 -2.14
N ALA A 13 -2.77 -1.91 -0.97
CA ALA A 13 -1.80 -2.39 0.00
C ALA A 13 -2.14 -3.80 0.48
N THR A 14 -3.42 -4.04 0.78
CA THR A 14 -3.89 -5.35 1.23
C THR A 14 -3.68 -6.41 0.16
N LEU A 15 -3.99 -6.09 -1.09
CA LEU A 15 -3.79 -7.01 -2.20
C LEU A 15 -2.30 -7.35 -2.37
N CYS A 16 -1.44 -6.35 -2.33
CA CYS A 16 0.00 -6.58 -2.44
C CYS A 16 0.53 -7.43 -1.30
N ARG A 17 0.03 -7.20 -0.06
CA ARG A 17 0.39 -8.00 1.09
C ARG A 17 0.00 -9.47 0.90
N ASP A 18 -1.23 -9.71 0.47
CA ASP A 18 -1.74 -11.08 0.31
C ASP A 18 -0.96 -11.83 -0.77
N LEU A 19 -0.65 -11.16 -1.88
CA LEU A 19 0.17 -11.74 -2.93
C LEU A 19 1.57 -12.06 -2.42
N ALA A 20 2.16 -11.14 -1.64
CA ALA A 20 3.50 -11.34 -1.11
C ALA A 20 3.55 -12.55 -0.18
N VAL A 21 2.53 -12.72 0.68
CA VAL A 21 2.46 -13.88 1.59
C VAL A 21 2.45 -15.18 0.79
N LYS A 22 1.61 -15.25 -0.25
CA LYS A 22 1.54 -16.44 -1.10
C LYS A 22 2.87 -16.70 -1.81
N GLN A 23 3.52 -15.65 -2.27
CA GLN A 23 4.79 -15.79 -2.98
C GLN A 23 5.92 -16.23 -2.05
N ILE A 24 5.94 -15.74 -0.81
CA ILE A 24 6.92 -16.18 0.19
C ILE A 24 6.76 -17.68 0.45
N VAL A 25 5.52 -18.14 0.64
CA VAL A 25 5.24 -19.56 0.88
C VAL A 25 5.64 -20.41 -0.32
N ALA A 26 5.46 -19.88 -1.53
CA ALA A 26 5.81 -20.59 -2.77
C ALA A 26 7.30 -20.53 -3.10
N GLY A 27 8.11 -19.84 -2.31
CA GLY A 27 9.54 -19.70 -2.59
C GLY A 27 9.86 -18.65 -3.64
N GLU A 28 8.92 -17.76 -3.94
CA GLU A 28 9.10 -16.69 -4.95
C GLU A 28 9.47 -15.39 -4.26
N GLY A 29 10.59 -15.41 -3.54
CA GLY A 29 10.99 -14.29 -2.69
C GLY A 29 11.18 -12.98 -3.42
N GLU A 30 11.72 -13.01 -4.64
CA GLU A 30 11.97 -11.80 -5.42
C GLU A 30 10.68 -11.07 -5.77
N GLN A 31 9.67 -11.83 -6.20
CA GLN A 31 8.36 -11.27 -6.51
C GLN A 31 7.66 -10.77 -5.26
N ALA A 32 7.79 -11.52 -4.16
CA ALA A 32 7.25 -11.11 -2.88
C ALA A 32 7.85 -9.77 -2.42
N ALA A 33 9.15 -9.60 -2.58
CA ALA A 33 9.82 -8.36 -2.21
C ALA A 33 9.25 -7.17 -2.98
N ARG A 34 9.00 -7.33 -4.28
CA ARG A 34 8.40 -6.27 -5.10
C ARG A 34 7.01 -5.88 -4.59
N ASN A 35 6.19 -6.88 -4.25
CA ASN A 35 4.86 -6.61 -3.74
C ASN A 35 4.89 -5.97 -2.36
N LEU A 36 5.84 -6.34 -1.51
CA LEU A 36 6.02 -5.69 -0.22
C LEU A 36 6.41 -4.22 -0.39
N MET A 37 7.27 -3.92 -1.36
CA MET A 37 7.64 -2.53 -1.64
C MET A 37 6.45 -1.72 -2.14
N ARG A 38 5.61 -2.31 -2.98
CA ARG A 38 4.38 -1.66 -3.43
C ARG A 38 3.42 -1.40 -2.27
N MET A 39 3.32 -2.36 -1.35
CA MET A 39 2.50 -2.20 -0.15
C MET A 39 2.99 -1.02 0.69
N VAL A 40 4.29 -0.96 0.93
CA VAL A 40 4.89 0.13 1.72
C VAL A 40 4.63 1.47 1.07
N LYS A 41 4.77 1.56 -0.26
CA LYS A 41 4.52 2.80 -0.99
C LYS A 41 3.06 3.24 -0.84
N ALA A 42 2.12 2.31 -1.00
CA ALA A 42 0.70 2.62 -0.86
C ALA A 42 0.37 3.10 0.56
N LEU A 43 0.90 2.41 1.58
CA LEU A 43 0.69 2.80 2.97
C LEU A 43 1.29 4.17 3.27
N GLY A 44 2.46 4.46 2.71
CA GLY A 44 3.08 5.77 2.84
C GLY A 44 2.22 6.88 2.27
N GLU A 45 1.62 6.64 1.11
CA GLU A 45 0.71 7.62 0.50
C GLU A 45 -0.53 7.86 1.37
N VAL A 46 -1.08 6.80 1.97
CA VAL A 46 -2.19 6.93 2.91
C VAL A 46 -1.78 7.82 4.09
N GLY A 47 -0.59 7.59 4.63
CA GLY A 47 -0.07 8.39 5.73
C GLY A 47 0.01 9.86 5.39
N ILE A 48 0.48 10.18 4.18
CA ILE A 48 0.57 11.57 3.71
C ILE A 48 -0.81 12.20 3.61
N ILE A 49 -1.79 11.47 3.08
CA ILE A 49 -3.15 11.98 2.96
C ILE A 49 -3.74 12.29 4.33
N ILE A 50 -3.58 11.38 5.28
CA ILE A 50 -4.08 11.55 6.65
C ILE A 50 -3.44 12.79 7.29
N GLU A 51 -2.14 12.94 7.12
CA GLU A 51 -1.42 14.08 7.66
C GLU A 51 -1.96 15.40 7.08
N ARG A 52 -2.19 15.45 5.77
CA ARG A 52 -2.75 16.63 5.12
C ARG A 52 -4.15 16.96 5.62
N GLU A 53 -4.98 15.93 5.79
CA GLU A 53 -6.34 16.11 6.31
C GLU A 53 -6.32 16.70 7.71
N GLY A 54 -5.38 16.26 8.55
CA GLY A 54 -5.22 16.82 9.89
C GLY A 54 -4.84 18.27 9.86
N LYS A 55 -3.95 18.67 8.97
CA LYS A 55 -3.53 20.06 8.83
C LYS A 55 -4.66 20.95 8.33
N ASP A 56 -5.45 20.45 7.39
CA ASP A 56 -6.56 21.21 6.83
C ASP A 56 -7.64 21.49 7.87
N ASN A 57 -7.73 20.67 8.91
CA ASN A 57 -8.72 20.81 9.96
C ASN A 57 -8.25 21.73 11.10
N GLU A 58 -7.01 22.17 11.08
CA GLU A 58 -6.50 23.11 12.05
C GLU A 58 -6.80 24.54 11.64
#